data_aa800f773ecaef476bd8b210900e52db
#
_entry.id   aa800f773ecaef476bd8b210900e52db
#
_cell.length_a   1.000
_cell.length_b   1.000
_cell.length_c   1.000
_cell.angle_alpha   90.00
_cell.angle_beta   90.00
_cell.angle_gamma   90.00
#
_symmetry.space_group_name_H-M   'P 1'
#
loop_
_entity.id
_entity.type
_entity.pdbx_description
1 polymer ?
#
loop_
_entity_poly.entity_id
_entity_poly.type
_entity_poly.pdbx_seq_one_letter_code
_entity_poly.pdbx_strand_id
1 'polypeptide(L)'
;VILYFAYEYYQSNNFNDFIRSEKNLYTSKFKRDKETKYSQKSSYKISSDEFNDAMFYKEVQVEKNQPYKITCMVKTENVIPQEQQAGIGAQISIEGSTERSIAIQGTNEWQKIELIFNSKNRDSINIGFRLGGNLGLAKGKAWFSDFKLEEGTTNSNNEWKFACFILKTTDVNLNGKEIKLQINNSDENDIKNTINRFETSCYTLSKNKMNAKCDIYEINTPLNELSYDEQFGYYVAPENVEAQIKET
;
A
#
# COMPACT_ATOMS: atom_id res chain seq x y z
N VAL A 1 4.80 -22.13 17.63
CA VAL A 1 3.98 -22.33 16.42
C VAL A 1 2.62 -21.71 16.73
N ILE A 2 2.37 -20.50 16.24
CA ILE A 2 1.06 -19.85 16.35
C ILE A 2 0.29 -20.27 15.10
N LEU A 3 -0.68 -21.15 15.28
CA LEU A 3 -1.62 -21.51 14.24
C LEU A 3 -2.63 -20.36 14.07
N TYR A 4 -2.49 -19.59 12.98
CA TYR A 4 -3.54 -18.69 12.53
C TYR A 4 -4.66 -19.55 11.93
N PHE A 5 -5.75 -19.71 12.66
CA PHE A 5 -6.99 -20.19 12.08
C PHE A 5 -7.68 -18.99 11.43
N ALA A 6 -7.57 -18.86 10.12
CA ALA A 6 -8.50 -18.05 9.35
C ALA A 6 -9.82 -18.83 9.31
N TYR A 7 -10.81 -18.41 10.09
CA TYR A 7 -12.15 -18.93 9.97
C TYR A 7 -12.83 -18.22 8.80
N GLU A 8 -12.99 -18.95 7.69
CA GLU A 8 -13.84 -18.54 6.59
C GLU A 8 -15.30 -18.68 7.02
N TYR A 9 -15.98 -17.55 7.17
CA TYR A 9 -17.40 -17.54 7.45
C TYR A 9 -18.20 -17.24 6.19
N TYR A 10 -18.85 -18.25 5.63
CA TYR A 10 -19.84 -18.13 4.57
C TYR A 10 -21.12 -17.52 5.11
N GLN A 11 -21.34 -16.21 4.94
CA GLN A 11 -22.68 -15.64 5.00
C GLN A 11 -23.18 -15.35 3.58
N SER A 12 -24.12 -16.15 3.14
CA SER A 12 -24.92 -15.93 1.94
C SER A 12 -25.82 -14.70 2.12
N ASN A 13 -25.36 -13.52 1.74
CA ASN A 13 -26.23 -12.38 1.42
C ASN A 13 -25.50 -11.45 0.46
N ASN A 14 -25.69 -11.67 -0.85
CA ASN A 14 -25.49 -10.73 -1.97
C ASN A 14 -24.16 -9.99 -2.11
N PHE A 15 -23.06 -10.50 -1.61
CA PHE A 15 -21.71 -10.20 -2.02
C PHE A 15 -21.25 -11.31 -2.96
N ASN A 16 -21.93 -11.46 -4.07
CA ASN A 16 -21.74 -12.59 -4.98
C ASN A 16 -20.30 -12.62 -5.45
N ASP A 17 -19.34 -13.12 -4.72
CA ASP A 17 -17.99 -13.44 -5.14
C ASP A 17 -16.87 -12.94 -4.19
N PHE A 18 -17.17 -12.31 -3.04
CA PHE A 18 -16.14 -11.92 -2.07
C PHE A 18 -16.20 -12.76 -0.81
N ILE A 19 -15.03 -13.22 -0.35
CA ILE A 19 -14.82 -13.86 0.94
C ILE A 19 -14.52 -12.77 1.97
N ARG A 20 -14.97 -12.94 3.20
CA ARG A 20 -14.73 -12.01 4.31
C ARG A 20 -13.72 -12.59 5.27
N SER A 21 -12.83 -11.77 5.77
CA SER A 21 -11.87 -12.10 6.80
C SER A 21 -11.78 -10.98 7.82
N GLU A 22 -11.66 -11.30 9.08
CA GLU A 22 -11.43 -10.35 10.15
C GLU A 22 -10.64 -10.98 11.30
N LYS A 23 -9.78 -10.19 11.93
CA LYS A 23 -8.92 -10.65 13.03
C LYS A 23 -9.73 -10.85 14.31
N ASN A 24 -10.56 -9.86 14.67
CA ASN A 24 -11.47 -9.94 15.81
C ASN A 24 -12.85 -10.29 15.29
N LEU A 25 -13.27 -11.53 15.47
CA LEU A 25 -14.50 -12.06 14.89
C LEU A 25 -15.73 -11.29 15.35
N TYR A 26 -16.65 -11.04 14.41
CA TYR A 26 -17.94 -10.39 14.60
C TYR A 26 -17.91 -8.94 15.06
N THR A 27 -16.76 -8.26 14.98
CA THR A 27 -16.66 -6.83 15.33
C THR A 27 -16.83 -5.92 14.12
N SER A 28 -16.63 -6.44 12.91
CA SER A 28 -16.81 -5.69 11.68
C SER A 28 -18.09 -6.04 10.94
N LYS A 29 -18.67 -5.04 10.29
CA LYS A 29 -19.85 -5.19 9.44
C LYS A 29 -19.47 -5.00 7.98
N PHE A 30 -19.88 -5.94 7.15
CA PHE A 30 -19.66 -5.92 5.70
C PHE A 30 -20.99 -5.78 4.99
N LYS A 31 -21.12 -4.82 4.10
CA LYS A 31 -22.36 -4.69 3.34
C LYS A 31 -22.11 -4.12 1.93
N ARG A 32 -22.95 -4.50 0.98
CA ARG A 32 -23.10 -3.78 -0.27
C ARG A 32 -23.95 -2.54 -0.02
N ASP A 33 -23.36 -1.36 -0.17
CA ASP A 33 -24.01 -0.09 0.07
C ASP A 33 -24.58 0.47 -1.26
N LYS A 34 -25.91 0.60 -1.31
CA LYS A 34 -26.62 1.11 -2.47
C LYS A 34 -26.89 2.61 -2.39
N GLU A 35 -26.63 3.23 -1.24
CA GLU A 35 -26.83 4.64 -0.98
C GLU A 35 -25.54 5.43 -1.25
N THR A 36 -24.43 5.00 -0.65
CA THR A 36 -23.13 5.60 -0.89
C THR A 36 -22.52 5.01 -2.16
N LYS A 37 -22.57 5.76 -3.24
CA LYS A 37 -22.19 5.32 -4.58
C LYS A 37 -21.05 6.14 -5.15
N TYR A 38 -20.25 5.50 -6.00
CA TYR A 38 -19.38 6.17 -6.94
C TYR A 38 -19.86 5.89 -8.37
N SER A 39 -20.02 6.94 -9.19
CA SER A 39 -20.44 6.81 -10.61
C SER A 39 -21.68 5.91 -10.81
N GLN A 40 -22.71 6.07 -9.98
CA GLN A 40 -23.96 5.27 -10.00
C GLN A 40 -23.80 3.79 -9.60
N LYS A 41 -22.59 3.30 -9.37
CA LYS A 41 -22.35 1.93 -8.89
C LYS A 41 -22.44 1.87 -7.37
N SER A 42 -23.07 0.82 -6.85
CA SER A 42 -23.03 0.53 -5.40
C SER A 42 -21.60 0.24 -4.95
N SER A 43 -21.31 0.60 -3.71
CA SER A 43 -20.01 0.34 -3.10
C SER A 43 -20.07 -0.87 -2.16
N TYR A 44 -18.88 -1.36 -1.81
CA TYR A 44 -18.70 -2.35 -0.76
C TYR A 44 -18.17 -1.65 0.48
N LYS A 45 -18.88 -1.82 1.59
CA LYS A 45 -18.58 -1.13 2.85
C LYS A 45 -18.03 -2.11 3.89
N ILE A 46 -16.96 -1.70 4.54
CA ILE A 46 -16.49 -2.24 5.81
C ILE A 46 -16.70 -1.17 6.87
N SER A 47 -17.25 -1.54 8.02
CA SER A 47 -17.34 -0.65 9.17
C SER A 47 -17.06 -1.42 10.47
N SER A 48 -16.25 -0.84 11.33
CA SER A 48 -15.96 -1.37 12.66
C SER A 48 -15.94 -0.23 13.67
N ASP A 49 -16.67 -0.39 14.76
CA ASP A 49 -16.67 0.55 15.89
C ASP A 49 -15.51 0.26 16.85
N GLU A 50 -14.92 -0.93 16.74
CA GLU A 50 -13.75 -1.38 17.49
C GLU A 50 -12.55 -1.54 16.56
N PHE A 51 -11.36 -1.53 17.13
CA PHE A 51 -10.13 -1.78 16.38
C PHE A 51 -10.10 -3.21 15.87
N ASN A 52 -10.02 -3.34 14.55
CA ASN A 52 -10.01 -4.61 13.85
C ASN A 52 -9.16 -4.54 12.58
N ASP A 53 -8.83 -5.68 12.05
CA ASP A 53 -8.28 -5.85 10.73
C ASP A 53 -9.29 -6.68 9.93
N ALA A 54 -10.04 -6.01 9.07
CA ALA A 54 -11.19 -6.55 8.37
C ALA A 54 -11.03 -6.38 6.86
N MET A 55 -11.26 -7.43 6.11
CA MET A 55 -11.06 -7.45 4.67
C MET A 55 -12.15 -8.27 3.99
N PHE A 56 -12.55 -7.85 2.80
CA PHE A 56 -13.20 -8.72 1.84
C PHE A 56 -12.27 -8.90 0.64
N TYR A 57 -12.12 -10.14 0.18
CA TYR A 57 -11.21 -10.47 -0.91
C TYR A 57 -11.84 -11.42 -1.91
N LYS A 58 -11.27 -11.44 -3.08
CA LYS A 58 -11.66 -12.33 -4.18
C LYS A 58 -10.42 -12.92 -4.82
N GLU A 59 -10.49 -14.23 -5.10
CA GLU A 59 -9.48 -14.88 -5.92
C GLU A 59 -9.63 -14.46 -7.39
N VAL A 60 -8.53 -14.12 -8.02
CA VAL A 60 -8.43 -13.83 -9.45
C VAL A 60 -7.29 -14.63 -10.07
N GLN A 61 -7.51 -15.12 -11.28
CA GLN A 61 -6.47 -15.80 -12.05
C GLN A 61 -5.53 -14.76 -12.63
N VAL A 62 -4.25 -15.05 -12.64
CA VAL A 62 -3.18 -14.20 -13.16
C VAL A 62 -2.16 -15.06 -13.92
N GLU A 63 -1.50 -14.46 -14.90
CA GLU A 63 -0.35 -15.09 -15.54
C GLU A 63 0.89 -14.95 -14.66
N LYS A 64 1.74 -15.97 -14.63
CA LYS A 64 2.98 -15.97 -13.83
C LYS A 64 3.98 -14.94 -14.34
N ASN A 65 4.68 -14.30 -13.39
CA ASN A 65 5.72 -13.31 -13.65
C ASN A 65 5.25 -12.10 -14.47
N GLN A 66 3.97 -11.77 -14.39
CA GLN A 66 3.37 -10.62 -15.04
C GLN A 66 3.16 -9.47 -14.06
N PRO A 67 3.40 -8.22 -14.48
CA PRO A 67 3.00 -7.05 -13.72
C PRO A 67 1.49 -6.82 -13.85
N TYR A 68 0.87 -6.40 -12.77
CA TYR A 68 -0.54 -6.04 -12.70
C TYR A 68 -0.71 -4.73 -11.96
N LYS A 69 -1.76 -4.01 -12.30
CA LYS A 69 -2.23 -2.83 -11.58
C LYS A 69 -3.68 -3.02 -11.16
N ILE A 70 -3.92 -2.92 -9.86
CA ILE A 70 -5.26 -2.85 -9.29
C ILE A 70 -5.57 -1.40 -8.98
N THR A 71 -6.75 -0.93 -9.35
CA THR A 71 -7.27 0.38 -8.95
C THR A 71 -8.64 0.23 -8.34
N CYS A 72 -8.96 1.09 -7.38
CA CYS A 72 -10.32 1.27 -6.91
C CYS A 72 -10.55 2.70 -6.41
N MET A 73 -11.82 3.09 -6.33
CA MET A 73 -12.23 4.31 -5.64
C MET A 73 -12.54 3.98 -4.19
N VAL A 74 -11.99 4.75 -3.27
CA VAL A 74 -12.21 4.61 -1.82
C VAL A 74 -12.77 5.90 -1.24
N LYS A 75 -13.73 5.77 -0.31
CA LYS A 75 -14.25 6.83 0.55
C LYS A 75 -14.13 6.37 1.99
N THR A 76 -13.78 7.27 2.90
CA THR A 76 -13.58 6.94 4.31
C THR A 76 -14.35 7.88 5.23
N GLU A 77 -14.72 7.39 6.41
CA GLU A 77 -15.32 8.16 7.50
C GLU A 77 -14.72 7.70 8.83
N ASN A 78 -14.03 8.61 9.50
CA ASN A 78 -13.42 8.39 10.82
C ASN A 78 -12.53 7.13 10.88
N VAL A 79 -11.72 6.91 9.85
CA VAL A 79 -10.76 5.80 9.85
C VAL A 79 -9.59 6.17 10.76
N ILE A 80 -9.47 5.47 11.88
CA ILE A 80 -8.46 5.71 12.92
C ILE A 80 -7.66 4.42 13.09
N PRO A 81 -6.34 4.42 12.89
CA PRO A 81 -5.48 3.30 13.25
C PRO A 81 -5.35 3.20 14.77
N GLN A 82 -5.16 2.00 15.31
CA GLN A 82 -4.93 1.78 16.73
C GLN A 82 -3.61 2.41 17.19
N GLU A 83 -2.60 2.28 16.39
CA GLU A 83 -1.32 2.94 16.52
C GLU A 83 -1.11 3.82 15.31
N GLN A 84 -0.50 4.99 15.51
CA GLN A 84 -0.24 5.93 14.43
C GLN A 84 0.89 5.38 13.54
N GLN A 85 0.52 4.49 12.65
CA GLN A 85 1.44 3.87 11.70
C GLN A 85 0.95 4.09 10.28
N ALA A 86 1.88 4.38 9.39
CA ALA A 86 1.64 4.33 7.97
C ALA A 86 1.28 2.90 7.53
N GLY A 87 0.41 2.79 6.54
CA GLY A 87 -0.01 1.48 6.01
C GLY A 87 -1.13 0.77 6.77
N ILE A 88 -1.76 1.45 7.75
CA ILE A 88 -2.95 0.98 8.46
C ILE A 88 -4.11 1.91 8.15
N GLY A 89 -5.18 1.40 7.55
CA GLY A 89 -6.34 2.19 7.14
C GLY A 89 -7.17 1.49 6.07
N ALA A 90 -7.82 2.28 5.21
CA ALA A 90 -8.54 1.74 4.06
C ALA A 90 -7.59 1.57 2.88
N GLN A 91 -7.42 0.35 2.38
CA GLN A 91 -6.40 0.03 1.37
C GLN A 91 -6.77 -1.17 0.49
N ILE A 92 -6.07 -1.30 -0.64
CA ILE A 92 -5.99 -2.54 -1.42
C ILE A 92 -4.82 -3.36 -0.86
N SER A 93 -5.01 -4.65 -0.69
CA SER A 93 -3.93 -5.56 -0.30
C SER A 93 -4.04 -6.90 -1.03
N ILE A 94 -2.95 -7.63 -1.13
CA ILE A 94 -2.96 -9.02 -1.56
C ILE A 94 -2.92 -9.88 -0.30
N GLU A 95 -3.98 -10.65 -0.10
CA GLU A 95 -4.10 -11.53 1.07
C GLU A 95 -2.93 -12.52 1.11
N GLY A 96 -2.37 -12.74 2.30
CA GLY A 96 -1.19 -13.59 2.48
C GLY A 96 0.14 -12.97 2.02
N SER A 97 0.17 -11.66 1.68
CA SER A 97 1.39 -10.96 1.28
C SER A 97 1.51 -9.59 1.96
N THR A 98 2.67 -8.95 1.81
CA THR A 98 2.91 -7.57 2.28
C THR A 98 2.60 -6.53 1.21
N GLU A 99 2.18 -6.96 0.01
CA GLU A 99 1.87 -6.09 -1.11
C GLU A 99 0.55 -5.34 -0.85
N ARG A 100 0.60 -4.01 -0.80
CA ARG A 100 -0.54 -3.15 -0.50
C ARG A 100 -0.43 -1.78 -1.19
N SER A 101 -1.56 -1.11 -1.33
CA SER A 101 -1.60 0.32 -1.72
C SER A 101 -1.23 1.21 -0.53
N ILE A 102 -1.22 2.53 -0.77
CA ILE A 102 -1.32 3.50 0.33
C ILE A 102 -2.60 3.22 1.14
N ALA A 103 -2.53 3.51 2.44
CA ALA A 103 -3.65 3.37 3.35
C ALA A 103 -4.30 4.75 3.61
N ILE A 104 -5.62 4.84 3.42
CA ILE A 104 -6.36 6.08 3.63
C ILE A 104 -6.91 6.10 5.05
N GLN A 105 -6.55 7.15 5.79
CA GLN A 105 -6.98 7.42 7.16
C GLN A 105 -7.89 8.65 7.22
N GLY A 106 -8.60 8.84 8.33
CA GLY A 106 -9.47 9.98 8.55
C GLY A 106 -10.80 9.90 7.81
N THR A 107 -11.33 11.07 7.45
CA THR A 107 -12.57 11.22 6.67
C THR A 107 -12.23 11.86 5.33
N ASN A 108 -12.49 11.14 4.25
CA ASN A 108 -12.16 11.56 2.89
C ASN A 108 -13.29 11.26 1.94
N GLU A 109 -13.50 12.15 0.98
CA GLU A 109 -14.33 11.91 -0.17
C GLU A 109 -13.70 10.88 -1.11
N TRP A 110 -14.43 10.48 -2.15
CA TRP A 110 -13.97 9.49 -3.11
C TRP A 110 -12.64 9.88 -3.75
N GLN A 111 -11.65 9.03 -3.55
CA GLN A 111 -10.35 9.16 -4.17
C GLN A 111 -9.89 7.81 -4.74
N LYS A 112 -9.04 7.88 -5.74
CA LYS A 112 -8.48 6.70 -6.38
C LYS A 112 -7.27 6.22 -5.59
N ILE A 113 -7.23 4.92 -5.30
CA ILE A 113 -6.03 4.23 -4.83
C ILE A 113 -5.62 3.16 -5.82
N GLU A 114 -4.33 2.84 -5.84
CA GLU A 114 -3.80 1.84 -6.74
C GLU A 114 -2.71 0.99 -6.06
N LEU A 115 -2.59 -0.24 -6.52
CA LEU A 115 -1.55 -1.19 -6.16
C LEU A 115 -0.95 -1.77 -7.43
N ILE A 116 0.35 -1.58 -7.61
CA ILE A 116 1.12 -2.23 -8.67
C ILE A 116 1.90 -3.38 -8.05
N PHE A 117 1.82 -4.55 -8.64
CA PHE A 117 2.51 -5.73 -8.15
C PHE A 117 2.91 -6.66 -9.31
N ASN A 118 3.82 -7.59 -9.04
CA ASN A 118 4.13 -8.68 -9.94
C ASN A 118 3.55 -9.99 -9.41
N SER A 119 2.88 -10.77 -10.26
CA SER A 119 2.30 -12.07 -9.87
C SER A 119 3.35 -13.08 -9.40
N LYS A 120 4.61 -12.89 -9.75
CA LYS A 120 5.72 -13.83 -9.44
C LYS A 120 5.37 -15.23 -9.94
N ASN A 121 5.58 -16.26 -9.13
CA ASN A 121 5.27 -17.64 -9.51
C ASN A 121 3.82 -18.06 -9.16
N ARG A 122 2.91 -17.08 -8.97
CA ARG A 122 1.50 -17.32 -8.67
C ARG A 122 0.68 -17.38 -9.95
N ASP A 123 -0.28 -18.27 -10.01
CA ASP A 123 -1.30 -18.41 -11.06
C ASP A 123 -2.67 -17.92 -10.60
N SER A 124 -2.82 -17.68 -9.29
CA SER A 124 -3.96 -16.97 -8.71
C SER A 124 -3.51 -16.07 -7.55
N ILE A 125 -4.28 -15.04 -7.25
CA ILE A 125 -4.09 -14.14 -6.12
C ILE A 125 -5.41 -13.76 -5.48
N ASN A 126 -5.39 -13.53 -4.16
CA ASN A 126 -6.53 -13.01 -3.41
C ASN A 126 -6.41 -11.49 -3.29
N ILE A 127 -7.15 -10.75 -4.13
CA ILE A 127 -7.22 -9.29 -4.06
C ILE A 127 -8.19 -8.89 -2.97
N GLY A 128 -7.71 -8.13 -1.98
CA GLY A 128 -8.47 -7.67 -0.83
C GLY A 128 -8.65 -6.17 -0.77
N PHE A 129 -9.81 -5.75 -0.24
CA PHE A 129 -10.13 -4.38 0.15
C PHE A 129 -10.29 -4.38 1.66
N ARG A 130 -9.47 -3.61 2.36
CA ARG A 130 -9.16 -3.82 3.77
C ARG A 130 -9.39 -2.54 4.57
N LEU A 131 -9.90 -2.69 5.78
CA LEU A 131 -9.88 -1.70 6.84
C LEU A 131 -9.03 -2.26 7.97
N GLY A 132 -7.83 -1.74 8.16
CA GLY A 132 -6.79 -2.27 9.02
C GLY A 132 -5.45 -2.39 8.29
N GLY A 133 -4.69 -3.42 8.59
CA GLY A 133 -3.42 -3.73 7.94
C GLY A 133 -2.77 -4.98 8.52
N ASN A 134 -1.80 -5.56 7.80
CA ASN A 134 -1.12 -6.78 8.24
C ASN A 134 -0.45 -6.65 9.62
N LEU A 135 -0.08 -5.44 10.00
CA LEU A 135 0.68 -5.15 11.23
C LEU A 135 -0.13 -4.34 12.24
N GLY A 136 -1.38 -3.96 11.93
CA GLY A 136 -2.14 -3.13 12.84
C GLY A 136 -3.64 -3.10 12.57
N LEU A 137 -4.38 -2.58 13.53
CA LEU A 137 -5.82 -2.54 13.55
C LEU A 137 -6.30 -1.12 13.27
N ALA A 138 -7.46 -0.99 12.63
CA ALA A 138 -8.15 0.27 12.45
C ALA A 138 -9.64 0.14 12.80
N LYS A 139 -10.28 1.26 13.11
CA LYS A 139 -11.74 1.38 13.23
C LYS A 139 -12.24 2.51 12.35
N GLY A 140 -13.55 2.54 12.09
CA GLY A 140 -14.19 3.53 11.23
C GLY A 140 -14.97 2.89 10.10
N LYS A 141 -15.13 3.61 8.99
CA LYS A 141 -15.91 3.15 7.84
C LYS A 141 -15.13 3.39 6.56
N ALA A 142 -15.10 2.40 5.68
CA ALA A 142 -14.51 2.49 4.35
C ALA A 142 -15.48 1.94 3.31
N TRP A 143 -15.62 2.64 2.19
CA TRP A 143 -16.40 2.23 1.04
C TRP A 143 -15.45 2.09 -0.15
N PHE A 144 -15.59 0.99 -0.89
CA PHE A 144 -14.77 0.67 -2.04
C PHE A 144 -15.67 0.45 -3.26
N SER A 145 -15.28 1.00 -4.40
CA SER A 145 -16.06 0.93 -5.65
C SER A 145 -15.16 1.01 -6.88
N ASP A 146 -15.70 0.69 -8.03
CA ASP A 146 -15.04 0.81 -9.35
C ASP A 146 -13.69 0.09 -9.45
N PHE A 147 -13.71 -1.19 -9.11
CA PHE A 147 -12.53 -2.05 -9.12
C PHE A 147 -12.09 -2.36 -10.55
N LYS A 148 -10.78 -2.27 -10.79
CA LYS A 148 -10.16 -2.71 -12.05
C LYS A 148 -8.88 -3.45 -11.75
N LEU A 149 -8.68 -4.57 -12.44
CA LEU A 149 -7.40 -5.24 -12.56
C LEU A 149 -6.96 -5.13 -14.01
N GLU A 150 -5.79 -4.58 -14.23
CA GLU A 150 -5.20 -4.39 -15.55
C GLU A 150 -3.85 -5.09 -15.59
N GLU A 151 -3.58 -5.82 -16.67
CA GLU A 151 -2.24 -6.31 -16.92
C GLU A 151 -1.32 -5.14 -17.24
N GLY A 152 -0.15 -5.16 -16.62
CA GLY A 152 0.90 -4.25 -16.98
C GLY A 152 1.52 -4.67 -18.31
N THR A 153 1.91 -3.72 -19.12
CA THR A 153 2.71 -4.01 -20.30
C THR A 153 4.15 -4.31 -19.86
N THR A 154 4.63 -5.53 -20.12
CA THR A 154 6.06 -5.77 -20.08
C THR A 154 6.70 -4.94 -21.19
N ASN A 155 7.61 -4.06 -20.80
CA ASN A 155 8.34 -3.27 -21.80
C ASN A 155 9.16 -4.23 -22.67
N SER A 156 8.93 -4.21 -23.98
CA SER A 156 9.61 -5.10 -24.94
C SER A 156 11.14 -4.95 -24.93
N ASN A 157 11.65 -3.88 -24.32
CA ASN A 157 13.07 -3.57 -24.24
C ASN A 157 13.75 -4.01 -22.95
N ASN A 158 13.10 -4.77 -22.07
CA ASN A 158 13.59 -5.12 -20.73
C ASN A 158 14.00 -3.89 -19.89
N GLU A 159 13.49 -2.70 -20.20
CA GLU A 159 13.77 -1.47 -19.50
C GLU A 159 12.82 -1.32 -18.29
N TRP A 160 13.43 -1.11 -17.13
CA TRP A 160 12.74 -0.88 -15.86
C TRP A 160 13.01 0.55 -15.42
N LYS A 161 11.99 1.37 -15.36
CA LYS A 161 12.12 2.76 -14.93
C LYS A 161 11.84 2.88 -13.44
N PHE A 162 12.75 3.53 -12.74
CA PHE A 162 12.67 3.82 -11.32
C PHE A 162 12.70 5.33 -11.12
N ALA A 163 11.81 5.85 -10.29
CA ALA A 163 11.93 7.19 -9.75
C ALA A 163 12.68 7.11 -8.41
N CYS A 164 13.85 7.73 -8.34
CA CYS A 164 14.71 7.72 -7.17
C CYS A 164 14.66 9.11 -6.50
N PHE A 165 14.09 9.20 -5.31
CA PHE A 165 13.93 10.46 -4.59
C PHE A 165 15.03 10.62 -3.53
N ILE A 166 15.82 11.69 -3.62
CA ILE A 166 16.84 12.04 -2.61
C ILE A 166 16.23 13.05 -1.64
N LEU A 167 15.95 12.61 -0.43
CA LEU A 167 15.50 13.46 0.67
C LEU A 167 16.70 14.18 1.27
N LYS A 168 16.79 15.49 1.07
CA LYS A 168 17.97 16.27 1.49
C LYS A 168 17.96 16.65 2.96
N THR A 169 16.79 16.80 3.54
CA THR A 169 16.64 17.31 4.92
C THR A 169 15.59 16.54 5.69
N THR A 170 15.82 16.43 6.99
CA THR A 170 14.87 15.85 7.94
C THR A 170 14.70 16.82 9.11
N ASP A 171 13.47 17.09 9.53
CA ASP A 171 13.10 17.88 10.69
C ASP A 171 11.95 17.17 11.42
N VAL A 172 12.29 16.24 12.29
CA VAL A 172 11.32 15.39 13.00
C VAL A 172 11.45 15.55 14.50
N ASN A 173 10.31 15.43 15.20
CA ASN A 173 10.29 15.35 16.66
C ASN A 173 10.03 13.92 17.09
N LEU A 174 11.02 13.26 17.69
CA LEU A 174 10.93 11.91 18.19
C LEU A 174 10.92 11.94 19.72
N ASN A 175 9.76 11.66 20.30
CA ASN A 175 9.58 11.61 21.75
C ASN A 175 10.03 12.88 22.48
N GLY A 176 9.75 14.06 21.91
CA GLY A 176 10.15 15.35 22.46
C GLY A 176 11.59 15.79 22.12
N LYS A 177 12.32 14.97 21.38
CA LYS A 177 13.66 15.33 20.86
C LYS A 177 13.56 15.74 19.40
N GLU A 178 13.91 16.99 19.11
CA GLU A 178 14.01 17.49 17.75
C GLU A 178 15.27 16.96 17.08
N ILE A 179 15.11 16.40 15.88
CA ILE A 179 16.21 15.87 15.05
C ILE A 179 16.18 16.57 13.72
N LYS A 180 17.22 17.38 13.46
CA LYS A 180 17.43 18.07 12.19
C LYS A 180 18.68 17.51 11.53
N LEU A 181 18.53 16.93 10.37
CA LEU A 181 19.63 16.40 9.58
C LEU A 181 19.56 16.97 8.17
N GLN A 182 20.75 17.19 7.63
CA GLN A 182 20.92 17.61 6.24
C GLN A 182 22.08 16.83 5.64
N ILE A 183 21.87 16.23 4.48
CA ILE A 183 22.96 15.58 3.74
C ILE A 183 23.86 16.65 3.13
N ASN A 184 25.15 16.37 3.10
CA ASN A 184 26.14 17.22 2.45
C ASN A 184 26.40 16.74 1.00
N ASN A 185 27.20 17.51 0.25
CA ASN A 185 27.50 17.18 -1.15
C ASN A 185 28.24 15.83 -1.32
N SER A 186 29.02 15.40 -0.32
CA SER A 186 29.68 14.08 -0.36
C SER A 186 28.65 12.98 -0.24
N ASP A 187 27.73 13.10 0.73
CA ASP A 187 26.63 12.13 0.94
C ASP A 187 25.76 12.03 -0.32
N GLU A 188 25.44 13.16 -0.93
CA GLU A 188 24.64 13.19 -2.17
C GLU A 188 25.35 12.48 -3.33
N ASN A 189 26.65 12.68 -3.49
CA ASN A 189 27.44 11.99 -4.49
C ASN A 189 27.49 10.47 -4.22
N ASP A 190 27.62 10.06 -2.97
CA ASP A 190 27.62 8.62 -2.60
C ASP A 190 26.26 7.97 -2.87
N ILE A 191 25.15 8.68 -2.64
CA ILE A 191 23.81 8.24 -3.00
C ILE A 191 23.71 8.05 -4.52
N LYS A 192 24.10 9.06 -5.32
CA LYS A 192 24.07 8.99 -6.79
C LYS A 192 24.94 7.85 -7.32
N ASN A 193 26.13 7.66 -6.75
CA ASN A 193 26.98 6.52 -7.09
C ASN A 193 26.35 5.17 -6.73
N THR A 194 25.59 5.10 -5.65
CA THR A 194 24.87 3.90 -5.25
C THR A 194 23.75 3.58 -6.21
N ILE A 195 23.01 4.59 -6.69
CA ILE A 195 21.97 4.43 -7.72
C ILE A 195 22.60 3.91 -9.03
N ASN A 196 23.72 4.46 -9.48
CA ASN A 196 24.43 3.98 -10.66
C ASN A 196 24.90 2.52 -10.51
N ARG A 197 25.39 2.15 -9.32
CA ARG A 197 25.75 0.75 -9.02
C ARG A 197 24.55 -0.17 -9.04
N PHE A 198 23.38 0.29 -8.57
CA PHE A 198 22.13 -0.45 -8.64
C PHE A 198 21.76 -0.77 -10.09
N GLU A 199 21.76 0.23 -11.01
CA GLU A 199 21.50 0.02 -12.43
C GLU A 199 22.43 -1.05 -13.04
N THR A 200 23.72 -0.91 -12.80
CA THR A 200 24.74 -1.85 -13.29
C THR A 200 24.55 -3.26 -12.71
N SER A 201 24.21 -3.35 -11.42
CA SER A 201 23.97 -4.62 -10.76
C SER A 201 22.73 -5.31 -11.28
N CYS A 202 21.64 -4.58 -11.52
CA CYS A 202 20.43 -5.10 -12.15
C CYS A 202 20.71 -5.75 -13.50
N TYR A 203 21.45 -5.06 -14.34
CA TYR A 203 21.85 -5.57 -15.66
C TYR A 203 22.71 -6.84 -15.56
N THR A 204 23.76 -6.79 -14.73
CA THR A 204 24.73 -7.88 -14.59
C THR A 204 24.11 -9.13 -13.94
N LEU A 205 23.44 -8.97 -12.78
CA LEU A 205 22.89 -10.08 -12.01
C LEU A 205 21.69 -10.72 -12.70
N SER A 206 20.93 -9.97 -13.47
CA SER A 206 19.82 -10.51 -14.27
C SER A 206 20.27 -11.21 -15.55
N LYS A 207 21.57 -11.27 -15.82
CA LYS A 207 22.13 -11.75 -17.10
C LYS A 207 21.55 -10.99 -18.30
N ASN A 208 21.61 -9.67 -18.22
CA ASN A 208 21.15 -8.70 -19.23
C ASN A 208 19.62 -8.69 -19.47
N LYS A 209 18.84 -9.24 -18.53
CA LYS A 209 17.37 -9.28 -18.66
C LYS A 209 16.68 -8.08 -18.02
N MET A 210 17.36 -7.32 -17.16
CA MET A 210 16.81 -6.14 -16.46
C MET A 210 17.71 -4.93 -16.75
N ASN A 211 17.27 -4.05 -17.61
CA ASN A 211 17.91 -2.78 -17.87
C ASN A 211 17.26 -1.70 -17.01
N ALA A 212 17.75 -1.53 -15.77
CA ALA A 212 17.24 -0.52 -14.85
C ALA A 212 17.66 0.88 -15.31
N LYS A 213 16.74 1.84 -15.24
CA LYS A 213 16.95 3.27 -15.47
C LYS A 213 16.35 4.06 -14.31
N CYS A 214 17.16 4.86 -13.66
CA CYS A 214 16.79 5.64 -12.50
C CYS A 214 16.72 7.13 -12.85
N ASP A 215 15.53 7.70 -12.82
CA ASP A 215 15.34 9.14 -12.84
C ASP A 215 15.49 9.66 -11.40
N ILE A 216 16.42 10.59 -11.19
CA ILE A 216 16.76 11.10 -9.85
C ILE A 216 16.05 12.42 -9.63
N TYR A 217 15.30 12.52 -8.54
CA TYR A 217 14.58 13.70 -8.07
C TYR A 217 15.12 14.12 -6.69
N GLU A 218 15.39 15.41 -6.54
CA GLU A 218 15.89 15.96 -5.29
C GLU A 218 14.76 16.66 -4.54
N ILE A 219 14.46 16.18 -3.33
CA ILE A 219 13.44 16.75 -2.46
C ILE A 219 14.11 17.63 -1.42
N ASN A 220 13.86 18.95 -1.50
CA ASN A 220 14.40 19.96 -0.58
C ASN A 220 13.46 20.24 0.60
N THR A 221 12.16 19.91 0.47
CA THR A 221 11.20 20.03 1.58
C THR A 221 11.57 19.04 2.69
N PRO A 222 11.72 19.48 3.94
CA PRO A 222 12.10 18.60 5.03
C PRO A 222 11.10 17.46 5.25
N LEU A 223 11.62 16.28 5.53
CA LEU A 223 10.83 15.16 6.04
C LEU A 223 10.44 15.43 7.50
N ASN A 224 9.16 15.47 7.81
CA ASN A 224 8.63 15.84 9.13
C ASN A 224 8.16 14.65 9.96
N GLU A 225 7.99 13.49 9.33
CA GLU A 225 7.47 12.28 9.98
C GLU A 225 8.32 11.05 9.62
N LEU A 226 8.45 10.15 10.57
CA LEU A 226 9.01 8.81 10.37
C LEU A 226 8.03 7.78 10.85
N SER A 227 8.00 6.65 10.19
CA SER A 227 7.32 5.46 10.68
C SER A 227 8.21 4.69 11.65
N TYR A 228 7.59 3.92 12.54
CA TYR A 228 8.30 3.10 13.53
C TYR A 228 7.87 1.64 13.43
N ASP A 229 8.83 0.76 13.56
CA ASP A 229 8.63 -0.68 13.67
C ASP A 229 9.43 -1.20 14.86
N GLU A 230 8.86 -2.11 15.64
CA GLU A 230 9.54 -2.62 16.85
C GLU A 230 10.84 -3.39 16.55
N GLN A 231 10.94 -3.99 15.38
CA GLN A 231 12.10 -4.78 14.97
C GLN A 231 13.18 -3.91 14.29
N PHE A 232 12.76 -2.94 13.48
CA PHE A 232 13.66 -2.15 12.61
C PHE A 232 13.87 -0.71 13.10
N GLY A 233 13.09 -0.24 14.08
CA GLY A 233 13.15 1.12 14.59
C GLY A 233 12.47 2.12 13.65
N TYR A 234 12.96 3.36 13.64
CA TYR A 234 12.43 4.42 12.78
C TYR A 234 12.88 4.26 11.34
N TYR A 235 11.95 4.45 10.41
CA TYR A 235 12.21 4.37 8.98
C TYR A 235 11.31 5.34 8.20
N VAL A 236 11.64 5.59 6.94
CA VAL A 236 10.82 6.36 6.00
C VAL A 236 9.89 5.41 5.26
N ALA A 237 8.59 5.51 5.51
CA ALA A 237 7.59 4.82 4.70
C ALA A 237 7.18 5.70 3.50
N PRO A 238 6.65 5.12 2.42
CA PRO A 238 6.17 5.89 1.26
C PRO A 238 5.19 7.01 1.64
N GLU A 239 4.34 6.77 2.62
CA GLU A 239 3.33 7.71 3.09
C GLU A 239 3.94 8.94 3.78
N ASN A 240 5.13 8.80 4.38
CA ASN A 240 5.82 9.92 5.02
C ASN A 240 6.34 10.96 4.00
N VAL A 241 6.48 10.57 2.74
CA VAL A 241 7.07 11.42 1.67
C VAL A 241 6.11 11.69 0.52
N GLU A 242 4.88 11.20 0.59
CA GLU A 242 3.91 11.30 -0.51
C GLU A 242 3.63 12.74 -0.93
N ALA A 243 3.51 13.66 0.05
CA ALA A 243 3.27 15.07 -0.22
C ALA A 243 4.46 15.70 -0.99
N GLN A 244 5.67 15.46 -0.53
CA GLN A 244 6.89 15.95 -1.14
C GLN A 244 7.11 15.38 -2.54
N ILE A 245 6.79 14.10 -2.76
CA ILE A 245 6.90 13.47 -4.08
C ILE A 245 5.90 14.07 -5.07
N LYS A 246 4.71 14.43 -4.62
CA LYS A 246 3.67 15.03 -5.49
C LYS A 246 4.00 16.47 -5.91
N GLU A 247 4.86 17.15 -5.18
CA GLU A 247 5.30 18.51 -5.47
C GLU A 247 6.50 18.56 -6.43
N THR A 248 7.15 17.42 -6.68
CA THR A 248 8.32 17.26 -7.54
C THR A 248 7.93 16.77 -8.94
#